data_5dc96538fa47bc4366ec682f97eb8b4f
#
_entry.id   5dc96538fa47bc4366ec682f97eb8b4f
#
_cell.length_a   1.000
_cell.length_b   1.000
_cell.length_c   1.000
_cell.angle_alpha   90.00
_cell.angle_beta   90.00
_cell.angle_gamma   90.00
#
_symmetry.space_group_name_H-M   'P 1'
#
loop_
_entity.id
_entity.type
_entity.pdbx_description
1 polymer ?
#
loop_
_entity_poly.entity_id
_entity_poly.type
_entity_poly.pdbx_seq_one_letter_code
_entity_poly.pdbx_strand_id
1 'polypeptide(L)'
;MKKNSNQIDLFSADNKSNQSKNILTAIDIGSDKIVCFIAKIDEITREKRALRVVGSGYCQSKGIRNGKVIDQKEAEKSIRLALDKAEKDANIEINNVYVCISGDFLKSHVLKGSINIPERTIKQEHVAEVISKTNNKYTPTNQKIIHIVPSNFFVDGTRNVTDPSGLVADKLGVELNYITSEANPLINIENIIKKMHLKIEGFIAKPYASGLACLQEHELDFGSVCIDIGCGTTSISIFFEGTIVYAKTINLGGWYITNDVALGLHTSFEHAEGIKNLYGNTIMGTNDSEQYYEIPNDSENTIRSKFKLSNLVSIIKYRYEEILEKADEVIEKSGYSEYAKRNIILTGGTAGLPGSIELAQRVFDTNVRIGLPSKIGGLSGEIGSPSFSSCSGVLIHCLKKSKKNHETISIKSAEKIGNFFKNIMGQDF
;
A
#
# COMPACT_ATOMS: atom_id res chain seq x y z
N MET A 1 0.30 -60.96 29.05
CA MET A 1 1.29 -60.08 28.39
C MET A 1 0.54 -59.00 27.62
N LYS A 2 0.39 -57.82 28.22
CA LYS A 2 -0.16 -56.62 27.58
C LYS A 2 0.99 -55.68 27.33
N LYS A 3 1.26 -55.32 26.04
CA LYS A 3 2.19 -54.28 25.68
C LYS A 3 1.40 -52.98 25.55
N ASN A 4 1.75 -52.02 26.41
CA ASN A 4 1.40 -50.61 26.30
C ASN A 4 2.13 -49.98 25.11
N SER A 5 1.37 -49.32 24.25
CA SER A 5 1.88 -48.39 23.25
C SER A 5 1.23 -47.00 23.48
N ASN A 6 1.78 -46.27 24.41
CA ASN A 6 1.55 -44.80 24.49
C ASN A 6 2.86 -44.13 24.05
N GLN A 7 3.07 -43.96 22.73
CA GLN A 7 3.96 -42.97 22.18
C GLN A 7 3.10 -41.76 21.84
N ILE A 8 3.13 -40.78 22.73
CA ILE A 8 2.56 -39.46 22.49
C ILE A 8 3.52 -38.76 21.54
N ASP A 9 3.02 -38.40 20.37
CA ASP A 9 3.71 -37.61 19.35
C ASP A 9 4.03 -36.19 19.88
N LEU A 10 5.15 -36.03 20.54
CA LEU A 10 5.70 -34.75 21.01
C LEU A 10 6.25 -33.89 19.85
N PHE A 11 6.35 -34.43 18.63
CA PHE A 11 6.84 -33.72 17.46
C PHE A 11 5.77 -32.95 16.67
N SER A 12 4.49 -33.16 16.93
CA SER A 12 3.40 -32.47 16.20
C SER A 12 3.06 -31.08 16.75
N ALA A 13 3.34 -30.80 18.02
CA ALA A 13 3.07 -29.51 18.64
C ALA A 13 4.11 -28.43 18.30
N ASP A 14 5.39 -28.82 18.24
CA ASP A 14 6.49 -27.90 17.88
C ASP A 14 6.49 -27.51 16.40
N ASN A 15 6.02 -28.38 15.51
CA ASN A 15 5.88 -28.06 14.09
C ASN A 15 4.72 -27.08 13.81
N LYS A 16 3.64 -27.10 14.57
CA LYS A 16 2.54 -26.13 14.42
C LYS A 16 2.94 -24.72 14.89
N SER A 17 3.72 -24.60 15.98
CA SER A 17 4.17 -23.32 16.50
C SER A 17 5.26 -22.66 15.62
N ASN A 18 6.09 -23.44 14.93
CA ASN A 18 7.07 -22.94 13.96
C ASN A 18 6.45 -22.61 12.59
N GLN A 19 5.41 -23.32 12.16
CA GLN A 19 4.69 -23.00 10.92
C GLN A 19 3.96 -21.65 11.01
N SER A 20 3.44 -21.26 12.17
CA SER A 20 2.76 -19.98 12.35
C SER A 20 3.70 -18.75 12.29
N LYS A 21 4.99 -18.93 12.61
CA LYS A 21 5.99 -17.85 12.59
C LYS A 21 6.44 -17.42 11.18
N ASN A 22 6.23 -18.26 10.17
CA ASN A 22 6.67 -18.02 8.78
C ASN A 22 5.52 -17.65 7.85
N ILE A 23 4.31 -17.43 8.37
CA ILE A 23 3.14 -17.05 7.60
C ILE A 23 2.83 -15.58 7.86
N LEU A 24 2.62 -14.83 6.78
CA LEU A 24 2.15 -13.44 6.80
C LEU A 24 0.84 -13.35 6.05
N THR A 25 -0.14 -12.65 6.63
CA THR A 25 -1.42 -12.39 5.98
C THR A 25 -1.61 -10.88 5.81
N ALA A 26 -1.87 -10.48 4.59
CA ALA A 26 -2.17 -9.09 4.22
C ALA A 26 -3.59 -9.00 3.68
N ILE A 27 -4.32 -7.96 4.08
CA ILE A 27 -5.62 -7.63 3.51
C ILE A 27 -5.62 -6.18 3.03
N ASP A 28 -6.02 -5.95 1.77
CA ASP A 28 -6.28 -4.61 1.22
C ASP A 28 -7.78 -4.37 1.14
N ILE A 29 -8.26 -3.38 1.88
CA ILE A 29 -9.67 -3.02 1.94
C ILE A 29 -9.93 -1.85 0.99
N GLY A 30 -10.15 -2.18 -0.29
CA GLY A 30 -10.44 -1.21 -1.34
C GLY A 30 -11.92 -0.88 -1.50
N SER A 31 -12.24 0.17 -2.28
CA SER A 31 -13.63 0.58 -2.55
C SER A 31 -14.33 -0.25 -3.62
N ASP A 32 -13.59 -0.93 -4.49
CA ASP A 32 -14.12 -1.83 -5.52
C ASP A 32 -13.84 -3.28 -5.21
N LYS A 33 -12.66 -3.56 -4.66
CA LYS A 33 -12.16 -4.91 -4.43
C LYS A 33 -11.54 -5.02 -3.04
N ILE A 34 -11.83 -6.13 -2.35
CA ILE A 34 -11.10 -6.58 -1.17
C ILE A 34 -10.17 -7.70 -1.59
N VAL A 35 -8.90 -7.62 -1.18
CA VAL A 35 -7.86 -8.59 -1.51
C VAL A 35 -7.25 -9.13 -0.23
N CYS A 36 -7.12 -10.44 -0.11
CA CYS A 36 -6.37 -11.10 0.94
C CYS A 36 -5.27 -11.98 0.33
N PHE A 37 -4.03 -11.80 0.80
CA PHE A 37 -2.90 -12.66 0.46
C PHE A 37 -2.35 -13.34 1.70
N ILE A 38 -2.13 -14.64 1.61
CA ILE A 38 -1.39 -15.44 2.58
C ILE A 38 -0.05 -15.79 1.95
N ALA A 39 1.05 -15.40 2.59
CA ALA A 39 2.39 -15.65 2.08
C ALA A 39 3.23 -16.42 3.09
N LYS A 40 4.13 -17.26 2.57
CA LYS A 40 5.20 -17.91 3.35
C LYS A 40 6.50 -17.15 3.16
N ILE A 41 7.27 -17.10 4.24
CA ILE A 41 8.65 -16.64 4.22
C ILE A 41 9.52 -17.86 3.93
N ASP A 42 10.12 -17.87 2.73
CA ASP A 42 11.09 -18.89 2.33
C ASP A 42 12.50 -18.39 2.68
N GLU A 43 13.24 -19.14 3.49
CA GLU A 43 14.64 -18.87 3.82
C GLU A 43 15.55 -19.42 2.71
N ILE A 44 16.09 -18.53 1.88
CA ILE A 44 17.01 -18.92 0.77
C ILE A 44 18.42 -19.13 1.31
N THR A 45 18.85 -18.20 2.18
CA THR A 45 20.13 -18.29 2.93
C THR A 45 19.90 -17.65 4.32
N ARG A 46 20.91 -17.74 5.22
CA ARG A 46 20.83 -17.08 6.54
C ARG A 46 20.55 -15.58 6.47
N GLU A 47 20.92 -14.93 5.37
CA GLU A 47 20.77 -13.48 5.17
C GLU A 47 19.65 -13.12 4.17
N LYS A 48 19.26 -14.05 3.29
CA LYS A 48 18.29 -13.79 2.21
C LYS A 48 17.00 -14.57 2.42
N ARG A 49 15.92 -13.82 2.65
CA ARG A 49 14.55 -14.32 2.74
C ARG A 49 13.74 -13.82 1.54
N ALA A 50 12.87 -14.66 1.02
CA ALA A 50 11.91 -14.32 -0.01
C ALA A 50 10.49 -14.55 0.48
N LEU A 51 9.55 -13.86 -0.13
CA LEU A 51 8.11 -14.06 0.09
C LEU A 51 7.54 -14.82 -1.09
N ARG A 52 6.66 -15.76 -0.78
CA ARG A 52 5.86 -16.47 -1.78
C ARG A 52 4.40 -16.51 -1.33
N VAL A 53 3.51 -15.95 -2.14
CA VAL A 53 2.07 -16.08 -1.96
C VAL A 53 1.69 -17.54 -2.15
N VAL A 54 0.99 -18.10 -1.18
CA VAL A 54 0.54 -19.49 -1.14
C VAL A 54 -0.97 -19.60 -1.10
N GLY A 55 -1.67 -18.49 -0.85
CA GLY A 55 -3.11 -18.37 -0.95
C GLY A 55 -3.53 -16.94 -1.27
N SER A 56 -4.51 -16.84 -2.13
CA SER A 56 -5.08 -15.59 -2.59
C SER A 56 -6.60 -15.63 -2.57
N GLY A 57 -7.21 -14.57 -2.08
CA GLY A 57 -8.66 -14.41 -2.11
C GLY A 57 -9.02 -12.97 -2.41
N TYR A 58 -9.95 -12.79 -3.33
CA TYR A 58 -10.46 -11.46 -3.64
C TYR A 58 -11.93 -11.51 -4.04
N CYS A 59 -12.62 -10.41 -3.83
CA CYS A 59 -14.02 -10.26 -4.20
C CYS A 59 -14.37 -8.79 -4.40
N GLN A 60 -15.52 -8.54 -5.02
CA GLN A 60 -16.07 -7.20 -5.12
C GLN A 60 -16.34 -6.64 -3.71
N SER A 61 -15.91 -5.41 -3.48
CA SER A 61 -16.12 -4.71 -2.21
C SER A 61 -17.53 -4.14 -2.14
N LYS A 62 -18.20 -4.40 -1.04
CA LYS A 62 -19.47 -3.74 -0.70
C LYS A 62 -19.34 -3.11 0.69
N GLY A 63 -20.03 -1.99 0.91
CA GLY A 63 -20.01 -1.28 2.19
C GLY A 63 -18.76 -0.45 2.47
N ILE A 64 -17.84 -0.31 1.49
CA ILE A 64 -16.64 0.54 1.57
C ILE A 64 -16.69 1.58 0.45
N ARG A 65 -16.48 2.85 0.80
CA ARG A 65 -16.37 3.96 -0.16
C ARG A 65 -15.25 4.91 0.25
N ASN A 66 -14.37 5.24 -0.70
CA ASN A 66 -13.20 6.12 -0.48
C ASN A 66 -12.37 5.74 0.77
N GLY A 67 -12.22 4.41 1.01
CA GLY A 67 -11.50 3.85 2.14
C GLY A 67 -12.24 3.91 3.48
N LYS A 68 -13.49 4.40 3.52
CA LYS A 68 -14.31 4.48 4.74
C LYS A 68 -15.42 3.41 4.71
N VAL A 69 -15.70 2.82 5.87
CA VAL A 69 -16.84 1.92 6.04
C VAL A 69 -18.13 2.74 6.01
N ILE A 70 -19.01 2.46 5.05
CA ILE A 70 -20.32 3.10 4.90
C ILE A 70 -21.47 2.14 5.25
N ASP A 71 -21.26 0.83 5.11
CA ASP A 71 -22.13 -0.22 5.58
C ASP A 71 -21.29 -1.33 6.22
N GLN A 72 -21.42 -1.46 7.55
CA GLN A 72 -20.62 -2.41 8.32
C GLN A 72 -20.93 -3.86 8.00
N LYS A 73 -22.22 -4.19 7.74
CA LYS A 73 -22.64 -5.58 7.46
C LYS A 73 -22.13 -6.04 6.09
N GLU A 74 -22.29 -5.20 5.08
CA GLU A 74 -21.82 -5.53 3.73
C GLU A 74 -20.27 -5.55 3.65
N ALA A 75 -19.59 -4.64 4.36
CA ALA A 75 -18.14 -4.66 4.47
C ALA A 75 -17.64 -5.95 5.16
N GLU A 76 -18.28 -6.37 6.27
CA GLU A 76 -17.94 -7.62 6.96
C GLU A 76 -18.08 -8.84 6.04
N LYS A 77 -19.19 -8.93 5.29
CA LYS A 77 -19.41 -10.05 4.35
C LYS A 77 -18.33 -10.10 3.27
N SER A 78 -18.01 -8.94 2.69
CA SER A 78 -16.99 -8.86 1.64
C SER A 78 -15.59 -9.22 2.16
N ILE A 79 -15.22 -8.73 3.34
CA ILE A 79 -13.94 -9.04 3.96
C ILE A 79 -13.85 -10.54 4.28
N ARG A 80 -14.89 -11.12 4.89
CA ARG A 80 -14.95 -12.54 5.19
C ARG A 80 -14.81 -13.40 3.94
N LEU A 81 -15.51 -13.05 2.86
CA LEU A 81 -15.43 -13.78 1.59
C LEU A 81 -14.01 -13.80 1.00
N ALA A 82 -13.29 -12.70 1.08
CA ALA A 82 -11.91 -12.62 0.59
C ALA A 82 -10.96 -13.46 1.48
N LEU A 83 -11.16 -13.43 2.81
CA LEU A 83 -10.39 -14.22 3.77
C LEU A 83 -10.62 -15.72 3.56
N ASP A 84 -11.90 -16.17 3.53
CA ASP A 84 -12.27 -17.58 3.35
C ASP A 84 -11.69 -18.16 2.03
N LYS A 85 -11.71 -17.36 0.95
CA LYS A 85 -11.08 -17.76 -0.32
C LYS A 85 -9.58 -17.96 -0.18
N ALA A 86 -8.88 -17.02 0.48
CA ALA A 86 -7.43 -17.10 0.67
C ALA A 86 -7.04 -18.29 1.56
N GLU A 87 -7.77 -18.52 2.65
CA GLU A 87 -7.56 -19.69 3.54
C GLU A 87 -7.76 -21.00 2.81
N LYS A 88 -8.83 -21.08 2.02
CA LYS A 88 -9.12 -22.27 1.21
C LYS A 88 -8.05 -22.53 0.16
N ASP A 89 -7.57 -21.48 -0.52
CA ASP A 89 -6.50 -21.58 -1.55
C ASP A 89 -5.17 -22.01 -0.92
N ALA A 90 -4.83 -21.44 0.26
CA ALA A 90 -3.62 -21.79 1.00
C ALA A 90 -3.72 -23.13 1.75
N ASN A 91 -4.92 -23.62 2.06
CA ASN A 91 -5.20 -24.65 3.05
C ASN A 91 -4.58 -24.31 4.43
N ILE A 92 -4.71 -23.05 4.86
CA ILE A 92 -4.15 -22.51 6.09
C ILE A 92 -5.22 -21.66 6.76
N GLU A 93 -5.49 -21.91 8.06
CA GLU A 93 -6.30 -21.03 8.90
C GLU A 93 -5.44 -19.86 9.43
N ILE A 94 -5.97 -18.64 9.37
CA ILE A 94 -5.29 -17.43 9.80
C ILE A 94 -5.87 -16.90 11.09
N ASN A 95 -5.00 -16.33 11.95
CA ASN A 95 -5.38 -15.70 13.20
C ASN A 95 -5.03 -14.21 13.24
N ASN A 96 -4.05 -13.81 12.43
CA ASN A 96 -3.47 -12.48 12.45
C ASN A 96 -3.44 -11.90 11.03
N VAL A 97 -3.72 -10.60 10.91
CA VAL A 97 -3.72 -9.89 9.62
C VAL A 97 -3.03 -8.52 9.73
N TYR A 98 -2.33 -8.14 8.67
CA TYR A 98 -1.95 -6.75 8.42
C TYR A 98 -2.96 -6.12 7.47
N VAL A 99 -3.42 -4.92 7.78
CA VAL A 99 -4.51 -4.27 7.04
C VAL A 99 -3.97 -3.07 6.28
N CYS A 100 -4.12 -3.08 4.96
CA CYS A 100 -3.85 -1.94 4.10
C CYS A 100 -5.02 -0.96 4.14
N ILE A 101 -4.73 0.32 4.33
CA ILE A 101 -5.73 1.38 4.43
C ILE A 101 -5.44 2.51 3.44
N SER A 102 -6.50 3.06 2.86
CA SER A 102 -6.44 4.20 1.94
C SER A 102 -7.58 5.16 2.23
N GLY A 103 -7.33 6.45 2.11
CA GLY A 103 -8.36 7.48 2.25
C GLY A 103 -7.74 8.85 2.54
N ASP A 104 -8.55 9.90 2.42
CA ASP A 104 -8.18 11.30 2.70
C ASP A 104 -7.87 11.58 4.17
N PHE A 105 -8.21 10.63 5.05
CA PHE A 105 -7.90 10.63 6.48
C PHE A 105 -6.43 10.30 6.77
N LEU A 106 -5.67 9.84 5.78
CA LEU A 106 -4.22 9.66 5.88
C LEU A 106 -3.50 11.00 5.66
N LYS A 107 -2.57 11.34 6.56
CA LYS A 107 -1.78 12.57 6.50
C LYS A 107 -0.31 12.26 6.69
N SER A 108 0.55 13.00 6.01
CA SER A 108 2.01 12.93 6.14
C SER A 108 2.52 14.21 6.82
N HIS A 109 3.39 14.05 7.82
CA HIS A 109 3.99 15.14 8.58
C HIS A 109 5.48 14.88 8.76
N VAL A 110 6.30 15.91 8.63
CA VAL A 110 7.74 15.81 8.87
C VAL A 110 8.10 16.58 10.14
N LEU A 111 8.79 15.91 11.04
CA LEU A 111 9.36 16.52 12.25
C LEU A 111 10.87 16.42 12.22
N LYS A 112 11.53 17.49 12.69
CA LYS A 112 12.98 17.58 12.84
C LYS A 112 13.35 17.61 14.30
N GLY A 113 14.38 16.87 14.65
CA GLY A 113 14.97 16.91 15.98
C GLY A 113 16.48 16.77 15.93
N SER A 114 17.14 17.14 17.00
CA SER A 114 18.60 17.00 17.12
C SER A 114 19.02 16.83 18.55
N ILE A 115 20.22 16.22 18.74
CA ILE A 115 20.94 16.07 20.00
C ILE A 115 22.39 16.50 19.81
N ASN A 116 23.04 16.89 20.90
CA ASN A 116 24.48 17.12 20.93
C ASN A 116 25.20 15.78 21.21
N ILE A 117 26.39 15.60 20.66
CA ILE A 117 27.23 14.41 20.82
C ILE A 117 28.47 14.75 21.66
N PRO A 118 28.44 14.56 22.99
CA PRO A 118 29.53 14.98 23.89
C PRO A 118 30.85 14.27 23.59
N GLU A 119 30.79 13.00 23.19
CA GLU A 119 31.95 12.15 22.91
C GLU A 119 32.52 12.34 21.50
N ARG A 120 31.95 13.23 20.70
CA ARG A 120 32.28 13.53 19.29
C ARG A 120 32.19 12.35 18.33
N THR A 121 31.95 11.13 18.78
CA THR A 121 31.74 9.98 17.89
C THR A 121 30.31 9.51 18.00
N ILE A 122 29.59 9.50 16.88
CA ILE A 122 28.20 9.05 16.82
C ILE A 122 28.14 7.53 16.99
N LYS A 123 27.44 7.07 18.02
CA LYS A 123 27.15 5.66 18.28
C LYS A 123 25.70 5.32 17.90
N GLN A 124 25.38 4.03 17.75
CA GLN A 124 24.01 3.55 17.52
C GLN A 124 23.02 4.05 18.60
N GLU A 125 23.51 4.21 19.84
CA GLU A 125 22.70 4.75 20.95
C GLU A 125 22.29 6.19 20.70
N HIS A 126 23.14 7.02 20.12
CA HIS A 126 22.83 8.40 19.76
C HIS A 126 21.79 8.47 18.63
N VAL A 127 21.87 7.54 17.65
CA VAL A 127 20.85 7.43 16.59
C VAL A 127 19.48 7.08 17.19
N ALA A 128 19.43 6.10 18.09
CA ALA A 128 18.22 5.74 18.81
C ALA A 128 17.69 6.89 19.67
N GLU A 129 18.57 7.61 20.37
CA GLU A 129 18.23 8.74 21.22
C GLU A 129 17.62 9.90 20.43
N VAL A 130 18.22 10.31 19.29
CA VAL A 130 17.69 11.42 18.49
C VAL A 130 16.32 11.09 17.91
N ILE A 131 16.12 9.84 17.47
CA ILE A 131 14.81 9.37 17.00
C ILE A 131 13.79 9.42 18.13
N SER A 132 14.13 8.88 19.32
CA SER A 132 13.25 8.87 20.49
C SER A 132 12.88 10.27 20.96
N LYS A 133 13.85 11.16 21.12
CA LYS A 133 13.61 12.55 21.54
C LYS A 133 12.76 13.31 20.53
N THR A 134 12.93 13.04 19.23
CA THR A 134 12.13 13.67 18.19
C THR A 134 10.70 13.13 18.22
N ASN A 135 10.53 11.80 18.36
CA ASN A 135 9.22 11.16 18.45
C ASN A 135 8.41 11.69 19.66
N ASN A 136 9.03 11.83 20.83
CA ASN A 136 8.36 12.30 22.05
C ASN A 136 7.83 13.73 21.96
N LYS A 137 8.24 14.51 20.95
CA LYS A 137 7.70 15.85 20.68
C LYS A 137 6.39 15.83 19.92
N TYR A 138 6.03 14.67 19.35
CA TYR A 138 4.82 14.53 18.54
C TYR A 138 3.69 13.88 19.33
N THR A 139 2.67 14.67 19.65
CA THR A 139 1.43 14.21 20.30
C THR A 139 0.26 14.50 19.39
N PRO A 140 -0.10 13.58 18.49
CA PRO A 140 -1.22 13.81 17.58
C PRO A 140 -2.55 13.81 18.33
N THR A 141 -3.36 14.86 18.12
CA THR A 141 -4.70 14.94 18.66
C THR A 141 -5.69 14.28 17.71
N ASN A 142 -6.49 13.32 18.20
CA ASN A 142 -7.47 12.54 17.41
C ASN A 142 -6.90 11.79 16.18
N GLN A 143 -5.61 11.52 16.18
CA GLN A 143 -4.95 10.76 15.11
C GLN A 143 -4.16 9.59 15.71
N LYS A 144 -4.06 8.51 14.94
CA LYS A 144 -3.19 7.37 15.23
C LYS A 144 -1.99 7.40 14.28
N ILE A 145 -0.82 7.11 14.81
CA ILE A 145 0.40 7.01 14.01
C ILE A 145 0.39 5.63 13.34
N ILE A 146 0.51 5.61 12.01
CA ILE A 146 0.57 4.38 11.20
C ILE A 146 2.03 4.01 10.92
N HIS A 147 2.84 4.99 10.49
CA HIS A 147 4.25 4.79 10.22
C HIS A 147 5.09 5.94 10.77
N ILE A 148 6.27 5.60 11.29
CA ILE A 148 7.35 6.53 11.60
C ILE A 148 8.56 6.09 10.79
N VAL A 149 8.98 6.92 9.86
CA VAL A 149 10.08 6.59 8.95
C VAL A 149 11.15 7.66 9.06
N PRO A 150 12.37 7.34 9.55
CA PRO A 150 13.51 8.24 9.42
C PRO A 150 13.79 8.49 7.94
N SER A 151 13.66 9.74 7.52
CA SER A 151 13.82 10.13 6.11
C SER A 151 15.18 10.76 5.83
N ASN A 152 15.83 11.35 6.85
CA ASN A 152 17.13 11.98 6.67
C ASN A 152 17.86 12.14 8.00
N PHE A 153 19.18 11.96 8.00
CA PHE A 153 20.05 12.33 9.11
C PHE A 153 20.91 13.55 8.75
N PHE A 154 21.23 14.34 9.76
CA PHE A 154 22.08 15.54 9.65
C PHE A 154 23.26 15.40 10.61
N VAL A 155 24.46 15.56 10.10
CA VAL A 155 25.69 15.55 10.88
C VAL A 155 26.33 16.94 10.77
N ASP A 156 26.35 17.69 11.86
CA ASP A 156 26.80 19.10 11.92
C ASP A 156 26.19 19.99 10.81
N GLY A 157 24.91 19.75 10.50
CA GLY A 157 24.17 20.47 9.45
C GLY A 157 24.32 19.91 8.04
N THR A 158 25.23 18.97 7.80
CA THR A 158 25.35 18.25 6.53
C THR A 158 24.18 17.30 6.39
N ARG A 159 23.42 17.41 5.31
CA ARG A 159 22.24 16.59 4.98
C ARG A 159 22.64 15.30 4.30
N ASN A 160 21.67 14.40 4.20
CA ASN A 160 21.72 13.18 3.39
C ASN A 160 22.77 12.18 3.87
N VAL A 161 22.90 12.06 5.19
CA VAL A 161 23.75 11.03 5.79
C VAL A 161 22.92 9.76 5.98
N THR A 162 23.23 8.71 5.23
CA THR A 162 22.47 7.44 5.24
C THR A 162 22.68 6.68 6.54
N ASP A 163 23.93 6.55 7.00
CA ASP A 163 24.29 5.98 8.29
C ASP A 163 25.25 6.92 9.02
N PRO A 164 24.81 7.61 10.06
CA PRO A 164 25.65 8.51 10.82
C PRO A 164 26.58 7.80 11.82
N SER A 165 26.41 6.49 12.04
CA SER A 165 27.18 5.74 13.04
C SER A 165 28.67 5.70 12.70
N GLY A 166 29.51 6.00 13.68
CA GLY A 166 30.97 6.04 13.52
C GLY A 166 31.51 7.38 13.02
N LEU A 167 30.67 8.29 12.56
CA LEU A 167 31.12 9.64 12.15
C LEU A 167 31.46 10.49 13.39
N VAL A 168 32.40 11.42 13.22
CA VAL A 168 32.76 12.42 14.24
C VAL A 168 31.92 13.68 14.01
N ALA A 169 31.21 14.12 15.06
CA ALA A 169 30.34 15.29 15.01
C ALA A 169 30.04 15.85 16.40
N ASP A 170 29.71 17.13 16.45
CA ASP A 170 29.21 17.78 17.66
C ASP A 170 27.69 17.66 17.79
N LYS A 171 26.97 17.51 16.64
CA LYS A 171 25.50 17.48 16.60
C LYS A 171 24.96 16.46 15.61
N LEU A 172 24.01 15.63 16.07
CA LEU A 172 23.25 14.71 15.23
C LEU A 172 21.78 15.15 15.17
N GLY A 173 21.26 15.28 13.97
CA GLY A 173 19.84 15.57 13.72
C GLY A 173 19.17 14.46 12.92
N VAL A 174 17.83 14.43 12.97
CA VAL A 174 16.99 13.52 12.20
C VAL A 174 15.73 14.23 11.71
N GLU A 175 15.32 13.89 10.49
CA GLU A 175 13.96 14.11 9.99
C GLU A 175 13.16 12.81 10.11
N LEU A 176 12.01 12.87 10.77
CA LEU A 176 11.07 11.76 10.86
C LEU A 176 9.81 12.09 10.04
N ASN A 177 9.51 11.26 9.06
CA ASN A 177 8.24 11.31 8.34
C ASN A 177 7.21 10.45 9.07
N TYR A 178 6.12 11.08 9.51
CA TYR A 178 4.97 10.44 10.14
C TYR A 178 3.85 10.28 9.14
N ILE A 179 3.35 9.07 8.97
CA ILE A 179 2.09 8.83 8.32
C ILE A 179 1.07 8.54 9.41
N THR A 180 0.06 9.40 9.51
CA THR A 180 -1.00 9.32 10.52
C THR A 180 -2.35 9.10 9.88
N SER A 181 -3.30 8.61 10.65
CA SER A 181 -4.70 8.43 10.27
C SER A 181 -5.61 9.04 11.32
N GLU A 182 -6.76 9.55 10.92
CA GLU A 182 -7.85 9.78 11.85
C GLU A 182 -8.25 8.46 12.54
N ALA A 183 -8.66 8.53 13.82
CA ALA A 183 -8.92 7.34 14.61
C ALA A 183 -10.19 6.58 14.17
N ASN A 184 -11.29 7.30 13.84
CA ASN A 184 -12.59 6.68 13.58
C ASN A 184 -12.59 5.69 12.39
N PRO A 185 -11.99 5.98 11.22
CA PRO A 185 -11.91 4.99 10.14
C PRO A 185 -11.23 3.70 10.55
N LEU A 186 -10.16 3.78 11.36
CA LEU A 186 -9.45 2.60 11.86
C LEU A 186 -10.29 1.78 12.82
N ILE A 187 -10.97 2.43 13.78
CA ILE A 187 -11.84 1.79 14.76
C ILE A 187 -12.96 1.01 14.06
N ASN A 188 -13.56 1.57 12.99
CA ASN A 188 -14.58 0.88 12.23
C ASN A 188 -14.06 -0.41 11.58
N ILE A 189 -12.85 -0.37 11.01
CA ILE A 189 -12.19 -1.55 10.43
C ILE A 189 -11.82 -2.55 11.53
N GLU A 190 -11.25 -2.09 12.64
CA GLU A 190 -10.92 -2.94 13.80
C GLU A 190 -12.14 -3.70 14.30
N ASN A 191 -13.30 -3.04 14.43
CA ASN A 191 -14.52 -3.65 14.89
C ASN A 191 -15.01 -4.77 13.94
N ILE A 192 -14.83 -4.61 12.63
CA ILE A 192 -15.17 -5.65 11.66
C ILE A 192 -14.23 -6.84 11.80
N ILE A 193 -12.91 -6.60 11.82
CA ILE A 193 -11.90 -7.67 11.91
C ILE A 193 -12.01 -8.44 13.24
N LYS A 194 -12.25 -7.75 14.36
CA LYS A 194 -12.48 -8.38 15.68
C LYS A 194 -13.68 -9.33 15.69
N LYS A 195 -14.77 -9.01 14.98
CA LYS A 195 -15.94 -9.89 14.84
C LYS A 195 -15.63 -11.20 14.12
N MET A 196 -14.57 -11.22 13.33
CA MET A 196 -14.07 -12.42 12.64
C MET A 196 -13.05 -13.20 13.47
N HIS A 197 -12.87 -12.83 14.75
CA HIS A 197 -11.88 -13.39 15.68
C HIS A 197 -10.43 -13.28 15.21
N LEU A 198 -10.13 -12.30 14.34
CA LEU A 198 -8.80 -12.01 13.86
C LEU A 198 -8.14 -10.88 14.64
N LYS A 199 -6.82 -11.00 14.85
CA LYS A 199 -5.99 -9.94 15.44
C LYS A 199 -5.37 -9.11 14.34
N ILE A 200 -5.47 -7.77 14.44
CA ILE A 200 -4.73 -6.85 13.59
C ILE A 200 -3.32 -6.69 14.15
N GLU A 201 -2.30 -7.08 13.38
CA GLU A 201 -0.88 -6.89 13.71
C GLU A 201 -0.35 -5.50 13.36
N GLY A 202 -1.06 -4.78 12.49
CA GLY A 202 -0.75 -3.41 12.13
C GLY A 202 -1.54 -2.92 10.92
N PHE A 203 -1.68 -1.60 10.86
CA PHE A 203 -2.19 -0.90 9.70
C PHE A 203 -1.03 -0.42 8.83
N ILE A 204 -1.19 -0.53 7.52
CA ILE A 204 -0.21 -0.08 6.53
C ILE A 204 -0.88 0.92 5.60
N ALA A 205 -0.28 2.08 5.42
CA ALA A 205 -0.79 3.08 4.51
C ALA A 205 -0.60 2.64 3.05
N LYS A 206 -1.67 2.65 2.25
CA LYS A 206 -1.66 2.22 0.85
C LYS A 206 -0.60 2.92 0.01
N PRO A 207 -0.41 4.27 0.06
CA PRO A 207 0.62 4.92 -0.72
C PRO A 207 2.03 4.37 -0.43
N TYR A 208 2.31 4.02 0.83
CA TYR A 208 3.58 3.40 1.20
C TYR A 208 3.70 1.96 0.70
N ALA A 209 2.65 1.16 0.86
CA ALA A 209 2.63 -0.23 0.42
C ALA A 209 2.82 -0.35 -1.09
N SER A 210 2.06 0.42 -1.89
CA SER A 210 2.14 0.37 -3.35
C SER A 210 3.53 0.75 -3.87
N GLY A 211 4.17 1.76 -3.27
CA GLY A 211 5.55 2.12 -3.60
C GLY A 211 6.54 1.00 -3.29
N LEU A 212 6.43 0.34 -2.13
CA LEU A 212 7.29 -0.80 -1.80
C LEU A 212 7.19 -1.95 -2.80
N ALA A 213 5.97 -2.20 -3.34
CA ALA A 213 5.74 -3.27 -4.29
C ALA A 213 6.29 -2.96 -5.69
N CYS A 214 6.12 -1.71 -6.14
CA CYS A 214 6.30 -1.32 -7.53
C CYS A 214 7.65 -0.70 -7.87
N LEU A 215 8.30 -0.02 -6.89
CA LEU A 215 9.54 0.70 -7.12
C LEU A 215 10.75 -0.24 -7.06
N GLN A 216 11.68 -0.06 -7.98
CA GLN A 216 12.98 -0.73 -7.96
C GLN A 216 13.95 -0.01 -7.01
N GLU A 217 15.08 -0.64 -6.66
CA GLU A 217 16.03 -0.07 -5.69
C GLU A 217 16.55 1.30 -6.16
N HIS A 218 16.98 1.40 -7.41
CA HIS A 218 17.48 2.67 -7.97
C HIS A 218 16.39 3.77 -8.01
N GLU A 219 15.11 3.40 -8.20
CA GLU A 219 14.01 4.38 -8.16
C GLU A 219 13.71 4.86 -6.74
N LEU A 220 13.91 4.01 -5.73
CA LEU A 220 13.83 4.41 -4.34
C LEU A 220 14.93 5.39 -3.97
N ASP A 221 16.14 5.21 -4.50
CA ASP A 221 17.33 6.00 -4.15
C ASP A 221 17.36 7.37 -4.87
N PHE A 222 17.12 7.38 -6.19
CA PHE A 222 17.27 8.60 -7.00
C PHE A 222 16.05 9.52 -7.02
N GLY A 223 14.97 9.09 -6.42
CA GLY A 223 13.71 9.83 -6.37
C GLY A 223 12.69 9.35 -7.41
N SER A 224 11.49 9.07 -6.93
CA SER A 224 10.36 8.66 -7.78
C SER A 224 9.02 8.90 -7.09
N VAL A 225 7.99 9.02 -7.91
CA VAL A 225 6.60 9.10 -7.47
C VAL A 225 5.88 7.81 -7.83
N CYS A 226 5.24 7.18 -6.85
CA CYS A 226 4.30 6.10 -7.10
C CYS A 226 2.86 6.62 -6.93
N ILE A 227 2.05 6.49 -7.98
CA ILE A 227 0.65 6.91 -8.02
C ILE A 227 -0.21 5.65 -8.18
N ASP A 228 -0.90 5.26 -7.13
CA ASP A 228 -1.85 4.14 -7.12
C ASP A 228 -3.27 4.68 -7.37
N ILE A 229 -3.74 4.51 -8.61
CA ILE A 229 -5.07 4.95 -9.03
C ILE A 229 -6.04 3.78 -8.80
N GLY A 230 -6.71 3.81 -7.64
CA GLY A 230 -7.76 2.85 -7.29
C GLY A 230 -9.13 3.23 -7.85
N CYS A 231 -10.17 2.54 -7.40
CA CYS A 231 -11.55 2.85 -7.76
C CYS A 231 -12.02 4.15 -7.07
N GLY A 232 -11.97 4.24 -5.74
CA GLY A 232 -12.48 5.40 -5.00
C GLY A 232 -11.43 6.46 -4.69
N THR A 233 -10.14 6.11 -4.70
CA THR A 233 -9.05 6.98 -4.25
C THR A 233 -7.83 6.85 -5.14
N THR A 234 -7.03 7.92 -5.21
CA THR A 234 -5.68 7.90 -5.77
C THR A 234 -4.70 8.18 -4.65
N SER A 235 -3.76 7.27 -4.43
CA SER A 235 -2.72 7.35 -3.41
C SER A 235 -1.40 7.74 -4.05
N ILE A 236 -0.78 8.80 -3.56
CA ILE A 236 0.47 9.36 -4.06
C ILE A 236 1.53 9.19 -2.98
N SER A 237 2.67 8.64 -3.34
CA SER A 237 3.83 8.53 -2.47
C SER A 237 5.10 8.96 -3.20
N ILE A 238 5.97 9.66 -2.48
CA ILE A 238 7.27 10.10 -2.97
C ILE A 238 8.35 9.39 -2.18
N PHE A 239 9.26 8.76 -2.91
CA PHE A 239 10.44 8.10 -2.36
C PHE A 239 11.68 8.83 -2.80
N PHE A 240 12.63 8.96 -1.90
CA PHE A 240 13.93 9.57 -2.13
C PHE A 240 14.93 9.02 -1.12
N GLU A 241 16.18 8.75 -1.53
CA GLU A 241 17.23 8.17 -0.67
C GLU A 241 16.79 6.90 0.07
N GLY A 242 16.14 5.99 -0.67
CA GLY A 242 15.73 4.68 -0.17
C GLY A 242 14.48 4.67 0.72
N THR A 243 13.89 5.83 1.01
CA THR A 243 12.81 5.97 1.99
C THR A 243 11.63 6.79 1.45
N ILE A 244 10.45 6.61 2.09
CA ILE A 244 9.30 7.46 1.79
C ILE A 244 9.45 8.81 2.48
N VAL A 245 9.38 9.88 1.70
CA VAL A 245 9.48 11.26 2.20
C VAL A 245 8.14 12.00 2.22
N TYR A 246 7.16 11.54 1.45
CA TYR A 246 5.81 12.12 1.41
C TYR A 246 4.75 11.10 1.03
N ALA A 247 3.56 11.23 1.61
CA ALA A 247 2.39 10.41 1.28
C ALA A 247 1.11 11.23 1.35
N LYS A 248 0.24 11.08 0.37
CA LYS A 248 -1.08 11.72 0.32
C LYS A 248 -2.06 10.82 -0.43
N THR A 249 -3.33 10.88 -0.04
CA THR A 249 -4.42 10.25 -0.76
C THR A 249 -5.49 11.29 -1.09
N ILE A 250 -5.99 11.27 -2.32
CA ILE A 250 -7.10 12.10 -2.79
C ILE A 250 -8.32 11.22 -3.08
N ASN A 251 -9.52 11.75 -2.86
CA ASN A 251 -10.78 11.04 -3.09
C ASN A 251 -11.25 11.16 -4.54
N LEU A 252 -10.37 10.79 -5.47
CA LEU A 252 -10.64 10.65 -6.90
C LEU A 252 -10.07 9.31 -7.37
N GLY A 253 -10.76 8.65 -8.31
CA GLY A 253 -10.34 7.36 -8.86
C GLY A 253 -11.32 6.87 -9.94
N GLY A 254 -11.20 5.59 -10.31
CA GLY A 254 -11.94 4.98 -11.41
C GLY A 254 -13.45 5.04 -11.29
N TRP A 255 -14.00 5.12 -10.07
CA TRP A 255 -15.44 5.27 -9.83
C TRP A 255 -16.00 6.54 -10.49
N TYR A 256 -15.24 7.63 -10.43
CA TYR A 256 -15.67 8.90 -11.04
C TYR A 256 -15.68 8.81 -12.56
N ILE A 257 -14.72 8.08 -13.15
CA ILE A 257 -14.71 7.80 -14.60
C ILE A 257 -15.96 7.03 -14.99
N THR A 258 -16.28 5.96 -14.26
CA THR A 258 -17.48 5.14 -14.51
C THR A 258 -18.76 5.94 -14.37
N ASN A 259 -18.83 6.80 -13.35
CA ASN A 259 -19.97 7.68 -13.13
C ASN A 259 -20.17 8.67 -14.29
N ASP A 260 -19.09 9.26 -14.79
CA ASP A 260 -19.16 10.17 -15.94
C ASP A 260 -19.56 9.44 -17.22
N VAL A 261 -19.10 8.19 -17.42
CA VAL A 261 -19.53 7.33 -18.52
C VAL A 261 -21.02 7.01 -18.39
N ALA A 262 -21.50 6.66 -17.18
CA ALA A 262 -22.93 6.38 -16.96
C ALA A 262 -23.81 7.59 -17.28
N LEU A 263 -23.41 8.78 -16.86
CA LEU A 263 -24.11 10.05 -17.15
C LEU A 263 -24.03 10.40 -18.63
N GLY A 264 -22.83 10.33 -19.22
CA GLY A 264 -22.61 10.74 -20.62
C GLY A 264 -23.25 9.80 -21.65
N LEU A 265 -23.41 8.52 -21.32
CA LEU A 265 -24.04 7.52 -22.16
C LEU A 265 -25.51 7.22 -21.77
N HIS A 266 -26.04 7.86 -20.72
CA HIS A 266 -27.38 7.64 -20.17
C HIS A 266 -27.68 6.16 -19.88
N THR A 267 -26.76 5.48 -19.16
CA THR A 267 -26.85 4.06 -18.85
C THR A 267 -26.64 3.79 -17.32
N SER A 268 -26.91 2.57 -16.88
CA SER A 268 -26.66 2.18 -15.49
C SER A 268 -25.16 2.18 -15.15
N PHE A 269 -24.83 2.29 -13.87
CA PHE A 269 -23.42 2.27 -13.42
C PHE A 269 -22.74 0.94 -13.78
N GLU A 270 -23.47 -0.19 -13.63
CA GLU A 270 -22.96 -1.51 -13.98
C GLU A 270 -22.62 -1.63 -15.46
N HIS A 271 -23.51 -1.17 -16.33
CA HIS A 271 -23.25 -1.15 -17.78
C HIS A 271 -22.11 -0.22 -18.14
N ALA A 272 -22.03 0.98 -17.52
CA ALA A 272 -20.94 1.92 -17.73
C ALA A 272 -19.59 1.33 -17.32
N GLU A 273 -19.53 0.59 -16.21
CA GLU A 273 -18.31 -0.12 -15.77
C GLU A 273 -17.90 -1.20 -16.79
N GLY A 274 -18.87 -1.98 -17.28
CA GLY A 274 -18.63 -2.96 -18.33
C GLY A 274 -18.13 -2.31 -19.64
N ILE A 275 -18.76 -1.22 -20.08
CA ILE A 275 -18.35 -0.46 -21.27
C ILE A 275 -16.94 0.12 -21.10
N LYS A 276 -16.65 0.73 -19.96
CA LYS A 276 -15.32 1.26 -19.64
C LYS A 276 -14.25 0.16 -19.69
N ASN A 277 -14.53 -1.01 -19.14
CA ASN A 277 -13.56 -2.12 -19.09
C ASN A 277 -13.33 -2.78 -20.46
N LEU A 278 -14.36 -2.83 -21.32
CA LEU A 278 -14.26 -3.46 -22.64
C LEU A 278 -13.73 -2.52 -23.73
N TYR A 279 -14.13 -1.26 -23.71
CA TYR A 279 -13.88 -0.30 -24.80
C TYR A 279 -13.15 0.96 -24.34
N GLY A 280 -12.89 1.09 -23.04
CA GLY A 280 -12.26 2.30 -22.48
C GLY A 280 -10.84 2.51 -22.95
N ASN A 281 -10.55 3.76 -23.31
CA ASN A 281 -9.21 4.23 -23.65
C ASN A 281 -9.07 5.69 -23.20
N THR A 282 -7.88 6.11 -22.85
CA THR A 282 -7.59 7.50 -22.47
C THR A 282 -7.05 8.33 -23.64
N ILE A 283 -6.79 7.70 -24.77
CA ILE A 283 -6.27 8.32 -25.99
C ILE A 283 -7.18 7.97 -27.16
N MET A 284 -7.49 8.96 -27.99
CA MET A 284 -8.26 8.80 -29.20
C MET A 284 -7.44 8.08 -30.27
N GLY A 285 -7.97 6.97 -30.77
CA GLY A 285 -7.44 6.28 -31.95
C GLY A 285 -7.90 6.95 -33.25
N THR A 286 -7.21 6.70 -34.33
CA THR A 286 -7.50 7.30 -35.66
C THR A 286 -8.88 6.95 -36.20
N ASN A 287 -9.41 5.77 -35.86
CA ASN A 287 -10.69 5.26 -36.36
C ASN A 287 -11.83 5.33 -35.33
N ASP A 288 -11.60 5.84 -34.13
CA ASP A 288 -12.59 5.87 -33.03
C ASP A 288 -13.83 6.74 -33.37
N SER A 289 -13.63 7.73 -34.25
CA SER A 289 -14.73 8.60 -34.72
C SER A 289 -15.75 7.90 -35.58
N GLU A 290 -15.45 6.73 -36.13
CA GLU A 290 -16.34 5.98 -37.04
C GLU A 290 -16.96 4.74 -36.38
N GLN A 291 -16.54 4.39 -35.17
CA GLN A 291 -16.97 3.19 -34.46
C GLN A 291 -18.16 3.48 -33.53
N TYR A 292 -19.18 2.61 -33.61
CA TYR A 292 -20.36 2.64 -32.77
C TYR A 292 -20.59 1.30 -32.10
N TYR A 293 -20.92 1.32 -30.81
CA TYR A 293 -21.23 0.15 -29.99
C TYR A 293 -22.62 0.25 -29.37
N GLU A 294 -23.24 -0.88 -29.10
CA GLU A 294 -24.55 -0.94 -28.47
C GLU A 294 -24.40 -0.86 -26.93
N ILE A 295 -25.27 -0.11 -26.30
CA ILE A 295 -25.39 -0.07 -24.85
C ILE A 295 -26.20 -1.31 -24.42
N PRO A 296 -25.70 -2.15 -23.50
CA PRO A 296 -26.47 -3.25 -22.94
C PRO A 296 -27.76 -2.74 -22.30
N ASN A 297 -28.83 -3.50 -22.44
CA ASN A 297 -30.15 -3.20 -21.87
C ASN A 297 -30.64 -4.34 -20.99
N ASP A 298 -31.26 -3.98 -19.85
CA ASP A 298 -31.82 -4.94 -18.88
C ASP A 298 -33.17 -5.52 -19.33
N SER A 299 -33.78 -5.00 -20.42
CA SER A 299 -35.07 -5.45 -20.91
C SER A 299 -35.08 -5.71 -22.42
N GLU A 300 -35.64 -6.86 -22.82
CA GLU A 300 -35.71 -7.32 -24.22
C GLU A 300 -36.51 -6.40 -25.13
N ASN A 301 -37.34 -5.48 -24.60
CA ASN A 301 -38.30 -4.67 -25.35
C ASN A 301 -37.89 -3.21 -25.53
N THR A 302 -36.66 -2.80 -25.20
CA THR A 302 -36.22 -1.40 -25.36
C THR A 302 -35.33 -1.23 -26.59
N ILE A 303 -35.46 -0.07 -27.25
CA ILE A 303 -34.58 0.31 -28.35
C ILE A 303 -33.13 0.32 -27.85
N ARG A 304 -32.28 -0.47 -28.47
CA ARG A 304 -30.85 -0.51 -28.14
C ARG A 304 -30.21 0.82 -28.49
N SER A 305 -29.85 1.58 -27.46
CA SER A 305 -29.10 2.81 -27.63
C SER A 305 -27.68 2.50 -28.12
N LYS A 306 -27.12 3.35 -28.97
CA LYS A 306 -25.73 3.21 -29.43
C LYS A 306 -24.91 4.39 -28.94
N PHE A 307 -23.64 4.14 -28.66
CA PHE A 307 -22.68 5.19 -28.38
C PHE A 307 -21.56 5.20 -29.40
N LYS A 308 -21.01 6.38 -29.61
CA LYS A 308 -19.83 6.57 -30.44
C LYS A 308 -18.58 6.37 -29.59
N LEU A 309 -17.61 5.55 -30.05
CA LEU A 309 -16.38 5.25 -29.28
C LEU A 309 -15.63 6.54 -28.93
N SER A 310 -15.57 7.50 -29.84
CA SER A 310 -14.94 8.80 -29.59
C SER A 310 -15.55 9.59 -28.42
N ASN A 311 -16.85 9.44 -28.17
CA ASN A 311 -17.50 10.09 -27.01
C ASN A 311 -17.06 9.41 -25.72
N LEU A 312 -17.04 8.07 -25.68
CA LEU A 312 -16.56 7.29 -24.54
C LEU A 312 -15.12 7.67 -24.20
N VAL A 313 -14.22 7.64 -25.20
CA VAL A 313 -12.79 7.99 -25.02
C VAL A 313 -12.65 9.42 -24.51
N SER A 314 -13.43 10.38 -25.03
CA SER A 314 -13.38 11.76 -24.55
C SER A 314 -13.78 11.88 -23.08
N ILE A 315 -14.88 11.23 -22.66
CA ILE A 315 -15.36 11.23 -21.27
C ILE A 315 -14.28 10.65 -20.35
N ILE A 316 -13.74 9.48 -20.71
CA ILE A 316 -12.70 8.80 -19.91
C ILE A 316 -11.46 9.67 -19.82
N LYS A 317 -10.99 10.22 -20.96
CA LYS A 317 -9.77 11.05 -21.03
C LYS A 317 -9.87 12.24 -20.09
N TYR A 318 -10.94 13.04 -20.18
CA TYR A 318 -11.06 14.25 -19.35
C TYR A 318 -11.04 13.96 -17.86
N ARG A 319 -11.74 12.91 -17.42
CA ARG A 319 -11.73 12.54 -16.00
C ARG A 319 -10.38 11.95 -15.57
N TYR A 320 -9.75 11.15 -16.44
CA TYR A 320 -8.44 10.59 -16.13
C TYR A 320 -7.36 11.68 -16.05
N GLU A 321 -7.40 12.65 -16.97
CA GLU A 321 -6.54 13.83 -16.99
C GLU A 321 -6.70 14.66 -15.70
N GLU A 322 -7.93 14.92 -15.25
CA GLU A 322 -8.18 15.57 -13.95
C GLU A 322 -7.57 14.81 -12.76
N ILE A 323 -7.65 13.48 -12.75
CA ILE A 323 -7.03 12.67 -11.69
C ILE A 323 -5.50 12.89 -11.69
N LEU A 324 -4.87 12.91 -12.87
CA LEU A 324 -3.43 13.11 -13.01
C LEU A 324 -3.02 14.55 -12.62
N GLU A 325 -3.77 15.56 -13.05
CA GLU A 325 -3.54 16.96 -12.69
C GLU A 325 -3.63 17.18 -11.18
N LYS A 326 -4.64 16.56 -10.53
CA LYS A 326 -4.75 16.61 -9.07
C LYS A 326 -3.61 15.88 -8.36
N ALA A 327 -3.09 14.80 -8.93
CA ALA A 327 -1.90 14.13 -8.42
C ALA A 327 -0.67 15.03 -8.59
N ASP A 328 -0.54 15.73 -9.71
CA ASP A 328 0.53 16.68 -9.98
C ASP A 328 0.52 17.86 -8.99
N GLU A 329 -0.65 18.44 -8.73
CA GLU A 329 -0.80 19.47 -7.68
C GLU A 329 -0.30 19.00 -6.30
N VAL A 330 -0.55 17.72 -5.96
CA VAL A 330 -0.10 17.12 -4.70
C VAL A 330 1.43 16.97 -4.68
N ILE A 331 2.03 16.54 -5.80
CA ILE A 331 3.47 16.40 -5.94
C ILE A 331 4.15 17.77 -5.81
N GLU A 332 3.66 18.80 -6.49
CA GLU A 332 4.19 20.16 -6.40
C GLU A 332 4.13 20.72 -4.97
N LYS A 333 2.99 20.52 -4.29
CA LYS A 333 2.81 20.98 -2.91
C LYS A 333 3.62 20.20 -1.87
N SER A 334 4.20 19.07 -2.25
CA SER A 334 5.02 18.25 -1.35
C SER A 334 6.37 18.86 -1.00
N GLY A 335 6.91 19.75 -1.87
CA GLY A 335 8.25 20.30 -1.78
C GLY A 335 9.36 19.35 -2.27
N TYR A 336 9.00 18.20 -2.87
CA TYR A 336 9.95 17.20 -3.39
C TYR A 336 9.87 17.04 -4.91
N SER A 337 9.12 17.89 -5.63
CA SER A 337 8.88 17.74 -7.08
C SER A 337 10.16 17.71 -7.91
N GLU A 338 11.15 18.56 -7.62
CA GLU A 338 12.43 18.63 -8.34
C GLU A 338 13.22 17.31 -8.30
N TYR A 339 13.10 16.55 -7.19
CA TYR A 339 13.81 15.29 -7.00
C TYR A 339 13.01 14.10 -7.51
N ALA A 340 11.69 14.15 -7.38
CA ALA A 340 10.81 12.99 -7.55
C ALA A 340 10.21 12.89 -8.95
N LYS A 341 9.93 13.99 -9.66
CA LYS A 341 9.28 13.98 -10.98
C LYS A 341 10.10 13.35 -12.11
N ARG A 342 11.31 12.90 -11.83
CA ARG A 342 12.15 12.23 -12.84
C ARG A 342 11.59 10.89 -13.30
N ASN A 343 10.89 10.18 -12.42
CA ASN A 343 10.27 8.89 -12.71
C ASN A 343 8.91 8.80 -12.03
N ILE A 344 7.86 8.61 -12.81
CA ILE A 344 6.50 8.40 -12.31
C ILE A 344 6.07 6.97 -12.58
N ILE A 345 5.60 6.32 -11.56
CA ILE A 345 5.15 4.94 -11.59
C ILE A 345 3.65 4.91 -11.30
N LEU A 346 2.85 4.51 -12.30
CA LEU A 346 1.41 4.31 -12.16
C LEU A 346 1.12 2.88 -11.74
N THR A 347 0.25 2.69 -10.78
CA THR A 347 -0.23 1.38 -10.35
C THR A 347 -1.70 1.47 -9.90
N GLY A 348 -2.29 0.37 -9.45
CA GLY A 348 -3.72 0.31 -9.13
C GLY A 348 -4.58 -0.11 -10.32
N GLY A 349 -5.84 -0.49 -10.06
CA GLY A 349 -6.72 -1.05 -11.09
C GLY A 349 -7.02 -0.09 -12.23
N THR A 350 -7.20 1.19 -11.94
CA THR A 350 -7.52 2.21 -12.94
C THR A 350 -6.30 2.60 -13.80
N ALA A 351 -5.09 2.39 -13.31
CA ALA A 351 -3.87 2.62 -14.09
C ALA A 351 -3.73 1.66 -15.29
N GLY A 352 -4.48 0.56 -15.29
CA GLY A 352 -4.52 -0.41 -16.39
C GLY A 352 -5.34 0.03 -17.61
N LEU A 353 -5.99 1.20 -17.60
CA LEU A 353 -6.70 1.71 -18.76
C LEU A 353 -5.73 1.94 -19.93
N PRO A 354 -6.07 1.48 -21.16
CA PRO A 354 -5.25 1.75 -22.34
C PRO A 354 -4.99 3.25 -22.54
N GLY A 355 -3.76 3.61 -22.94
CA GLY A 355 -3.34 4.99 -23.14
C GLY A 355 -2.97 5.75 -21.88
N SER A 356 -3.09 5.13 -20.69
CA SER A 356 -2.80 5.78 -19.39
C SER A 356 -1.37 6.29 -19.27
N ILE A 357 -0.38 5.55 -19.81
CA ILE A 357 1.04 5.94 -19.79
C ILE A 357 1.23 7.20 -20.63
N GLU A 358 0.75 7.20 -21.85
CA GLU A 358 0.93 8.29 -22.80
C GLU A 358 0.22 9.57 -22.33
N LEU A 359 -0.96 9.45 -21.73
CA LEU A 359 -1.65 10.59 -21.15
C LEU A 359 -0.88 11.13 -19.93
N ALA A 360 -0.40 10.26 -19.06
CA ALA A 360 0.38 10.67 -17.91
C ALA A 360 1.71 11.30 -18.30
N GLN A 361 2.40 10.79 -19.33
CA GLN A 361 3.61 11.43 -19.87
C GLN A 361 3.36 12.87 -20.34
N ARG A 362 2.19 13.13 -20.93
CA ARG A 362 1.81 14.49 -21.36
C ARG A 362 1.52 15.43 -20.18
N VAL A 363 0.87 14.91 -19.13
CA VAL A 363 0.53 15.72 -17.95
C VAL A 363 1.76 16.03 -17.11
N PHE A 364 2.62 15.05 -16.86
CA PHE A 364 3.78 15.22 -15.98
C PHE A 364 5.05 15.67 -16.69
N ASP A 365 5.06 15.67 -18.03
CA ASP A 365 6.22 15.97 -18.89
C ASP A 365 7.47 15.17 -18.49
N THR A 366 7.31 13.87 -18.21
CA THR A 366 8.38 12.99 -17.77
C THR A 366 8.14 11.52 -18.13
N ASN A 367 9.11 10.66 -17.83
CA ASN A 367 8.98 9.24 -18.03
C ASN A 367 7.95 8.62 -17.07
N VAL A 368 7.02 7.85 -17.64
CA VAL A 368 6.00 7.12 -16.90
C VAL A 368 6.04 5.65 -17.27
N ARG A 369 5.87 4.78 -16.28
CA ARG A 369 5.71 3.35 -16.48
C ARG A 369 4.63 2.77 -15.58
N ILE A 370 4.12 1.59 -15.93
CA ILE A 370 3.27 0.81 -15.03
C ILE A 370 4.12 0.09 -13.99
N GLY A 371 3.71 0.18 -12.73
CA GLY A 371 4.26 -0.54 -11.60
C GLY A 371 3.54 -1.86 -11.38
N LEU A 372 4.30 -2.95 -11.34
CA LEU A 372 3.81 -4.30 -11.05
C LEU A 372 4.38 -4.79 -9.72
N PRO A 373 3.66 -5.66 -8.98
CA PRO A 373 4.13 -6.22 -7.72
C PRO A 373 5.15 -7.35 -7.93
N SER A 374 6.26 -7.08 -8.61
CA SER A 374 7.22 -8.09 -9.10
C SER A 374 8.18 -8.67 -8.05
N LYS A 375 8.17 -8.14 -6.80
CA LYS A 375 9.14 -8.51 -5.75
C LYS A 375 8.76 -9.74 -4.92
N ILE A 376 7.60 -10.34 -5.19
CA ILE A 376 7.05 -11.47 -4.44
C ILE A 376 6.82 -12.64 -5.40
N GLY A 377 7.21 -13.85 -5.00
CA GLY A 377 6.89 -15.06 -5.73
C GLY A 377 5.43 -15.50 -5.55
N GLY A 378 4.93 -16.33 -6.46
CA GLY A 378 3.57 -16.88 -6.41
C GLY A 378 2.47 -15.96 -6.95
N LEU A 379 2.82 -14.80 -7.50
CA LEU A 379 1.89 -13.90 -8.17
C LEU A 379 1.83 -14.27 -9.67
N SER A 380 0.81 -15.00 -10.07
CA SER A 380 0.58 -15.40 -11.46
C SER A 380 -0.77 -14.95 -11.98
N GLY A 381 -0.87 -14.74 -13.29
CA GLY A 381 -2.12 -14.30 -13.91
C GLY A 381 -2.61 -12.95 -13.38
N GLU A 382 -3.88 -12.86 -13.05
CA GLU A 382 -4.54 -11.62 -12.61
C GLU A 382 -3.93 -11.00 -11.34
N ILE A 383 -3.53 -11.87 -10.36
CA ILE A 383 -2.98 -11.40 -9.08
C ILE A 383 -1.58 -10.75 -9.20
N GLY A 384 -0.91 -10.89 -10.34
CA GLY A 384 0.32 -10.17 -10.69
C GLY A 384 0.09 -8.79 -11.30
N SER A 385 -1.17 -8.36 -11.49
CA SER A 385 -1.51 -7.08 -12.09
C SER A 385 -1.33 -5.89 -11.13
N PRO A 386 -1.30 -4.63 -11.64
CA PRO A 386 -1.17 -3.44 -10.81
C PRO A 386 -2.21 -3.32 -9.71
N SER A 387 -3.40 -3.88 -9.90
CA SER A 387 -4.50 -3.80 -8.94
C SER A 387 -4.27 -4.58 -7.63
N PHE A 388 -3.18 -5.35 -7.54
CA PHE A 388 -2.79 -6.11 -6.34
C PHE A 388 -1.51 -5.59 -5.69
N SER A 389 -0.96 -4.47 -6.18
CA SER A 389 0.30 -3.92 -5.70
C SER A 389 0.29 -3.55 -4.22
N SER A 390 -0.79 -2.95 -3.74
CA SER A 390 -0.93 -2.54 -2.33
C SER A 390 -0.87 -3.74 -1.38
N CYS A 391 -1.62 -4.81 -1.65
CA CYS A 391 -1.62 -6.01 -0.81
C CYS A 391 -0.23 -6.68 -0.81
N SER A 392 0.43 -6.74 -1.98
CA SER A 392 1.81 -7.22 -2.11
C SER A 392 2.81 -6.37 -1.31
N GLY A 393 2.64 -5.05 -1.33
CA GLY A 393 3.50 -4.12 -0.59
C GLY A 393 3.38 -4.24 0.92
N VAL A 394 2.20 -4.59 1.45
CA VAL A 394 2.01 -4.93 2.86
C VAL A 394 2.91 -6.10 3.25
N LEU A 395 2.92 -7.17 2.46
CA LEU A 395 3.76 -8.34 2.73
C LEU A 395 5.26 -7.99 2.72
N ILE A 396 5.69 -7.14 1.77
CA ILE A 396 7.09 -6.65 1.69
C ILE A 396 7.45 -5.85 2.95
N HIS A 397 6.55 -4.97 3.42
CA HIS A 397 6.76 -4.24 4.67
C HIS A 397 6.95 -5.19 5.86
N CYS A 398 6.10 -6.20 5.97
CA CYS A 398 6.17 -7.18 7.06
C CYS A 398 7.49 -7.99 7.04
N LEU A 399 7.98 -8.36 5.86
CA LEU A 399 9.28 -9.03 5.72
C LEU A 399 10.43 -8.13 6.18
N LYS A 400 10.43 -6.84 5.78
CA LYS A 400 11.45 -5.87 6.23
C LYS A 400 11.45 -5.70 7.75
N LYS A 401 10.27 -5.66 8.38
CA LYS A 401 10.11 -5.57 9.84
C LYS A 401 10.64 -6.83 10.53
N SER A 402 10.38 -8.02 9.99
CA SER A 402 10.88 -9.29 10.51
C SER A 402 12.41 -9.37 10.48
N LYS A 403 13.08 -8.88 9.43
CA LYS A 403 14.55 -8.84 9.35
C LYS A 403 15.15 -7.98 10.45
N LYS A 404 14.66 -6.76 10.66
CA LYS A 404 15.16 -5.85 11.72
C LYS A 404 15.04 -6.47 13.11
N ASN A 405 13.98 -7.20 13.40
CA ASN A 405 13.80 -7.88 14.69
C ASN A 405 14.82 -9.03 14.89
N HIS A 406 15.24 -9.74 13.86
CA HIS A 406 16.24 -10.81 13.95
C HIS A 406 17.67 -10.28 14.11
N GLU A 407 18.03 -9.21 13.42
CA GLU A 407 19.35 -8.55 13.59
C GLU A 407 19.52 -8.00 15.02
N THR A 408 18.45 -7.49 15.63
CA THR A 408 18.43 -6.96 16.99
C THR A 408 18.60 -8.06 18.06
N ILE A 409 18.15 -9.28 17.81
CA ILE A 409 18.30 -10.43 18.74
C ILE A 409 19.75 -10.96 18.75
N SER A 410 20.52 -10.75 17.69
CA SER A 410 21.91 -11.21 17.59
C SER A 410 22.91 -10.35 18.40
N ILE A 411 22.52 -9.16 18.85
CA ILE A 411 23.37 -8.24 19.62
C ILE A 411 22.80 -8.13 21.04
N LYS A 412 23.33 -8.88 21.99
CA LYS A 412 22.91 -8.92 23.42
C LYS A 412 22.97 -7.57 24.17
N SER A 413 23.52 -6.51 23.60
CA SER A 413 23.47 -5.13 24.12
C SER A 413 22.31 -4.28 23.56
N ALA A 414 21.52 -4.81 22.61
CA ALA A 414 20.47 -4.10 21.90
C ALA A 414 19.05 -4.34 22.44
N GLU A 415 18.87 -5.07 23.56
CA GLU A 415 17.55 -5.32 24.15
C GLU A 415 16.78 -4.02 24.47
N LYS A 416 17.45 -2.96 24.90
CA LYS A 416 16.84 -1.64 25.09
C LYS A 416 16.48 -0.96 23.78
N ILE A 417 17.28 -1.10 22.73
CA ILE A 417 17.07 -0.50 21.41
C ILE A 417 16.00 -1.28 20.64
N GLY A 418 16.01 -2.61 20.73
CA GLY A 418 15.01 -3.49 20.12
C GLY A 418 13.60 -3.27 20.67
N ASN A 419 13.47 -3.11 21.99
CA ASN A 419 12.21 -2.75 22.62
C ASN A 419 11.77 -1.32 22.26
N PHE A 420 12.71 -0.42 22.05
CA PHE A 420 12.43 0.94 21.60
C PHE A 420 11.85 0.95 20.17
N PHE A 421 12.47 0.24 19.21
CA PHE A 421 11.92 0.10 17.86
C PHE A 421 10.62 -0.71 17.82
N LYS A 422 10.45 -1.69 18.72
CA LYS A 422 9.20 -2.42 18.90
C LYS A 422 8.08 -1.51 19.40
N ASN A 423 8.38 -0.59 20.32
CA ASN A 423 7.41 0.40 20.83
C ASN A 423 7.10 1.53 19.83
N ILE A 424 8.06 1.91 18.98
CA ILE A 424 7.82 2.94 17.94
C ILE A 424 7.05 2.37 16.74
N MET A 425 7.33 1.11 16.36
CA MET A 425 6.74 0.47 15.17
C MET A 425 5.58 -0.48 15.49
N GLY A 426 5.29 -0.69 16.72
CA GLY A 426 4.21 -1.52 17.24
C GLY A 426 3.84 -1.00 18.62
N GLN A 427 3.22 0.17 18.71
CA GLN A 427 2.40 0.44 19.88
C GLN A 427 1.22 -0.51 19.78
N ASP A 428 1.15 -1.44 20.74
CA ASP A 428 0.01 -2.29 20.97
C ASP A 428 -1.26 -1.44 21.03
N PHE A 429 -2.19 -1.80 20.19
CA PHE A 429 -3.56 -1.32 20.29
C PHE A 429 -4.29 -2.18 21.31
#